data_cf74a140d86937971c3e561a5bd96124
#
_entry.id   cf74a140d86937971c3e561a5bd96124
#
_cell.length_a   1.000
_cell.length_b   1.000
_cell.length_c   1.000
_cell.angle_alpha   90.00
_cell.angle_beta   90.00
_cell.angle_gamma   90.00
#
_symmetry.space_group_name_H-M   'P 1'
#
loop_
_entity.id
_entity.type
_entity.pdbx_description
1 polymer ?
#
loop_
_entity_poly.entity_id
_entity_poly.type
_entity_poly.pdbx_seq_one_letter_code
_entity_poly.pdbx_strand_id
1 'polypeptide(L)'
;MERLQLTMIPAPNERRLAFVGDTIRFELKLDSPLPGRKYTARLRTNLGRAAARRSEIIAARGANGVATNSSWRDIPMHPSSTGWQIDIPLAEVGFFKAKAYLLDEKNWQHWPDGEDMGISVHPNFARTANTIYCAFTRLFGPSKSLANTAEPTLENQLQALEAKGYATLPPSGKFRDLTKQLPFIVHKLGCRIIHLLPVNPTPTTYARFGRFGSPYAALDLTAVDPALVEFDQHTTGIEQFCELTEAAHTLGARVFIDIVINHTGWGSTLQENHPEFFLKKPDGQFASPGAWGVTWEDLVELEQHDAALWDLIADSLITWCRRGVDGFRCDAGYKIPTPAWQYIIARVQEEFPEAIFLLEGLGGSWDATESLLTDGGMQWAYSELFQNYSGSEVAWYQDYINGQNQRVGCYINYSETHDNDRLAKRGRRWSLLRNQLCALTSPCGGFAFTCGVEWLATEKIRVHGNTGL
;
A
#
# COMPACT_ATOMS: atom_id res chain seq x y z
N MET A 1 0.41 -9.90 -47.93
CA MET A 1 0.98 -8.58 -47.58
C MET A 1 2.32 -8.82 -46.90
N GLU A 2 3.38 -8.21 -47.36
CA GLU A 2 4.66 -8.25 -46.64
C GLU A 2 4.46 -7.57 -45.27
N ARG A 3 4.84 -8.26 -44.23
CA ARG A 3 4.77 -7.73 -42.87
C ARG A 3 5.93 -6.75 -42.70
N LEU A 4 5.61 -5.48 -42.40
CA LEU A 4 6.63 -4.47 -42.12
C LEU A 4 7.31 -4.81 -40.79
N GLN A 5 8.62 -4.78 -40.74
CA GLN A 5 9.37 -4.91 -39.51
C GLN A 5 9.49 -3.54 -38.85
N LEU A 6 8.93 -3.46 -37.60
CA LEU A 6 8.86 -2.23 -36.81
C LEU A 6 9.55 -2.44 -35.50
N THR A 7 10.42 -1.50 -35.15
CA THR A 7 11.09 -1.43 -33.85
C THR A 7 10.59 -0.20 -33.10
N MET A 8 10.00 -0.43 -31.91
CA MET A 8 9.56 0.63 -30.98
C MET A 8 10.55 0.76 -29.82
N ILE A 9 10.82 2.00 -29.38
CA ILE A 9 11.62 2.30 -28.18
C ILE A 9 10.84 3.29 -27.32
N PRO A 10 10.58 2.99 -26.02
CA PRO A 10 10.82 1.72 -25.32
C PRO A 10 10.08 0.56 -25.97
N ALA A 11 10.58 -0.67 -25.79
CA ALA A 11 10.06 -1.84 -26.51
C ALA A 11 8.63 -2.23 -26.06
N PRO A 12 7.84 -2.87 -26.93
CA PRO A 12 6.63 -3.57 -26.50
C PRO A 12 6.94 -4.57 -25.37
N ASN A 13 5.97 -4.83 -24.48
CA ASN A 13 6.12 -5.60 -23.24
C ASN A 13 7.03 -4.98 -22.17
N GLU A 14 7.77 -3.91 -22.47
CA GLU A 14 8.58 -3.23 -21.45
C GLU A 14 7.67 -2.64 -20.35
N ARG A 15 8.14 -2.69 -19.13
CA ARG A 15 7.54 -2.00 -17.98
C ARG A 15 8.53 -0.92 -17.53
N ARG A 16 8.03 0.24 -17.16
CA ARG A 16 8.87 1.35 -16.69
C ARG A 16 8.21 2.07 -15.52
N LEU A 17 8.96 2.26 -14.45
CA LEU A 17 8.61 3.20 -13.39
C LEU A 17 9.10 4.60 -13.77
N ALA A 18 8.24 5.58 -13.61
CA ALA A 18 8.53 7.00 -13.80
C ALA A 18 7.79 7.84 -12.74
N PHE A 19 8.03 9.13 -12.73
CA PHE A 19 7.46 10.02 -11.74
C PHE A 19 6.83 11.25 -12.40
N VAL A 20 5.85 11.83 -11.75
CA VAL A 20 5.28 13.12 -12.17
C VAL A 20 6.41 14.14 -12.35
N GLY A 21 6.42 14.83 -13.49
CA GLY A 21 7.47 15.75 -13.91
C GLY A 21 8.51 15.16 -14.86
N ASP A 22 8.57 13.83 -15.03
CA ASP A 22 9.43 13.20 -16.05
C ASP A 22 8.84 13.38 -17.45
N THR A 23 9.68 13.13 -18.44
CA THR A 23 9.29 13.04 -19.84
C THR A 23 9.74 11.69 -20.40
N ILE A 24 8.84 11.01 -21.10
CA ILE A 24 9.16 9.76 -21.79
C ILE A 24 9.19 9.99 -23.30
N ARG A 25 10.27 9.56 -23.95
CA ARG A 25 10.40 9.58 -25.40
C ARG A 25 9.99 8.25 -25.97
N PHE A 26 9.13 8.29 -27.00
CA PHE A 26 8.78 7.15 -27.81
C PHE A 26 9.37 7.33 -29.21
N GLU A 27 9.98 6.27 -29.72
CA GLU A 27 10.50 6.19 -31.08
C GLU A 27 9.88 5.00 -31.81
N LEU A 28 9.58 5.17 -33.09
CA LEU A 28 9.18 4.08 -33.98
C LEU A 28 10.07 4.10 -35.21
N LYS A 29 10.72 2.97 -35.50
CA LYS A 29 11.60 2.77 -36.64
C LYS A 29 11.00 1.73 -37.59
N LEU A 30 11.17 1.96 -38.88
CA LEU A 30 10.84 1.01 -39.94
C LEU A 30 12.16 0.48 -40.47
N ASP A 31 12.45 -0.81 -40.27
CA ASP A 31 13.76 -1.40 -40.57
C ASP A 31 14.01 -1.49 -42.07
N SER A 32 12.97 -1.66 -42.90
CA SER A 32 13.07 -1.74 -44.35
C SER A 32 11.90 -1.01 -45.04
N PRO A 33 12.03 0.32 -45.26
CA PRO A 33 10.98 1.06 -45.93
C PRO A 33 10.83 0.60 -47.41
N LEU A 34 9.59 0.38 -47.83
CA LEU A 34 9.31 0.06 -49.21
C LEU A 34 9.50 1.32 -50.06
N PRO A 35 10.28 1.27 -51.19
CA PRO A 35 10.54 2.44 -52.01
C PRO A 35 9.23 3.08 -52.53
N GLY A 36 9.16 4.42 -52.46
CA GLY A 36 8.05 5.20 -52.98
C GLY A 36 6.78 5.23 -52.16
N ARG A 37 6.71 4.51 -50.99
CA ARG A 37 5.57 4.57 -50.10
C ARG A 37 5.73 5.65 -49.01
N LYS A 38 4.62 6.32 -48.69
CA LYS A 38 4.55 7.29 -47.61
C LYS A 38 3.92 6.66 -46.39
N TYR A 39 4.51 6.93 -45.24
CA TYR A 39 4.03 6.45 -43.95
C TYR A 39 3.90 7.61 -42.98
N THR A 40 2.96 7.48 -42.01
CA THR A 40 2.84 8.33 -40.85
C THR A 40 2.80 7.44 -39.60
N ALA A 41 3.23 7.94 -38.45
CA ALA A 41 3.21 7.18 -37.22
C ALA A 41 2.33 7.84 -36.15
N ARG A 42 1.74 7.03 -35.31
CA ARG A 42 0.97 7.47 -34.15
C ARG A 42 1.35 6.67 -32.92
N LEU A 43 1.26 7.33 -31.76
CA LEU A 43 1.34 6.69 -30.47
C LEU A 43 -0.09 6.51 -29.92
N ARG A 44 -0.54 5.27 -29.77
CA ARG A 44 -1.76 4.94 -29.06
C ARG A 44 -1.45 4.81 -27.57
N THR A 45 -2.11 5.60 -26.72
CA THR A 45 -1.82 5.64 -25.28
C THR A 45 -2.98 6.24 -24.48
N ASN A 46 -3.01 5.94 -23.19
CA ASN A 46 -3.85 6.60 -22.19
C ASN A 46 -3.05 7.51 -21.24
N LEU A 47 -1.77 7.78 -21.51
CA LEU A 47 -0.97 8.79 -20.81
C LEU A 47 -1.64 10.16 -20.87
N GLY A 48 -1.66 10.90 -19.73
CA GLY A 48 -2.32 12.20 -19.61
C GLY A 48 -3.86 12.10 -19.67
N ARG A 49 -4.42 10.94 -19.33
CA ARG A 49 -5.86 10.67 -19.28
C ARG A 49 -6.25 9.91 -18.01
N ALA A 50 -5.57 10.20 -16.88
CA ALA A 50 -5.79 9.50 -15.62
C ALA A 50 -7.24 9.63 -15.14
N ALA A 51 -7.83 10.82 -15.20
CA ALA A 51 -9.23 11.04 -14.81
C ALA A 51 -10.19 10.19 -15.66
N ALA A 52 -10.01 10.18 -16.99
CA ALA A 52 -10.83 9.34 -17.87
C ALA A 52 -10.64 7.85 -17.59
N ARG A 53 -9.40 7.42 -17.28
CA ARG A 53 -9.10 6.03 -16.93
C ARG A 53 -9.78 5.62 -15.61
N ARG A 54 -9.74 6.47 -14.59
CA ARG A 54 -10.45 6.23 -13.32
C ARG A 54 -11.97 6.14 -13.54
N SER A 55 -12.55 7.09 -14.30
CA SER A 55 -13.98 7.06 -14.63
C SER A 55 -14.37 5.78 -15.40
N GLU A 56 -13.53 5.28 -16.30
CA GLU A 56 -13.74 3.98 -16.97
C GLU A 56 -13.78 2.81 -15.99
N ILE A 57 -12.82 2.75 -15.07
CA ILE A 57 -12.74 1.68 -14.07
C ILE A 57 -14.00 1.70 -13.18
N ILE A 58 -14.41 2.88 -12.73
CA ILE A 58 -15.59 3.06 -11.90
C ILE A 58 -16.87 2.69 -12.67
N ALA A 59 -17.00 3.12 -13.90
CA ALA A 59 -18.16 2.82 -14.74
C ALA A 59 -18.24 1.33 -15.14
N ALA A 60 -17.11 0.68 -15.35
CA ALA A 60 -17.06 -0.75 -15.71
C ALA A 60 -17.69 -1.64 -14.63
N ARG A 61 -17.66 -1.23 -13.37
CA ARG A 61 -18.40 -1.92 -12.28
C ARG A 61 -19.88 -2.07 -12.59
N GLY A 62 -20.54 -0.99 -13.03
CA GLY A 62 -21.99 -1.00 -13.37
C GLY A 62 -22.30 -1.71 -14.70
N ALA A 63 -21.28 -1.95 -15.54
CA ALA A 63 -21.42 -2.55 -16.88
C ALA A 63 -20.89 -3.99 -16.96
N ASN A 64 -20.95 -4.75 -15.87
CA ASN A 64 -20.44 -6.14 -15.78
C ASN A 64 -18.99 -6.30 -16.26
N GLY A 65 -18.14 -5.34 -15.94
CA GLY A 65 -16.70 -5.38 -16.26
C GLY A 65 -16.32 -4.90 -17.67
N VAL A 66 -17.25 -4.39 -18.46
CA VAL A 66 -16.97 -3.92 -19.83
C VAL A 66 -16.39 -2.50 -19.79
N ALA A 67 -15.10 -2.35 -20.13
CA ALA A 67 -14.46 -1.05 -20.27
C ALA A 67 -14.84 -0.37 -21.59
N THR A 68 -15.10 0.95 -21.54
CA THR A 68 -15.46 1.74 -22.74
C THR A 68 -14.26 2.13 -23.59
N ASN A 69 -13.03 2.00 -23.07
CA ASN A 69 -11.78 2.44 -23.71
C ASN A 69 -11.74 3.94 -24.08
N SER A 70 -12.54 4.78 -23.42
CA SER A 70 -12.63 6.23 -23.67
C SER A 70 -11.37 6.99 -23.25
N SER A 71 -10.52 6.40 -22.41
CA SER A 71 -9.24 6.97 -22.00
C SER A 71 -8.17 6.89 -23.07
N TRP A 72 -8.30 6.01 -24.06
CA TRP A 72 -7.32 5.85 -25.13
C TRP A 72 -7.37 6.96 -26.16
N ARG A 73 -6.21 7.37 -26.68
CA ARG A 73 -6.05 8.35 -27.77
C ARG A 73 -4.89 7.98 -28.68
N ASP A 74 -4.94 8.46 -29.90
CA ASP A 74 -3.88 8.32 -30.89
C ASP A 74 -3.21 9.69 -31.13
N ILE A 75 -1.94 9.81 -30.77
CA ILE A 75 -1.17 11.05 -30.87
C ILE A 75 -0.24 10.96 -32.08
N PRO A 76 -0.26 11.93 -33.04
CA PRO A 76 0.68 11.93 -34.14
C PRO A 76 2.13 12.01 -33.64
N MET A 77 3.01 11.21 -34.22
CA MET A 77 4.46 11.26 -33.98
C MET A 77 5.14 12.12 -35.07
N HIS A 78 6.22 12.77 -34.71
CA HIS A 78 7.00 13.62 -35.60
C HIS A 78 8.09 12.83 -36.31
N PRO A 79 8.33 13.08 -37.62
CA PRO A 79 9.46 12.49 -38.35
C PRO A 79 10.80 12.83 -37.68
N SER A 80 11.72 11.88 -37.67
CA SER A 80 13.09 12.03 -37.16
C SER A 80 14.08 11.47 -38.18
N SER A 81 15.36 11.59 -37.92
CA SER A 81 16.42 11.02 -38.81
C SER A 81 16.37 9.50 -38.94
N THR A 82 15.75 8.80 -37.95
CA THR A 82 15.74 7.32 -37.90
C THR A 82 14.32 6.74 -37.93
N GLY A 83 13.27 7.56 -38.16
CA GLY A 83 11.87 7.14 -38.14
C GLY A 83 10.93 8.22 -37.61
N TRP A 84 10.22 7.95 -36.54
CA TRP A 84 9.28 8.89 -35.90
C TRP A 84 9.53 8.91 -34.39
N GLN A 85 9.28 10.07 -33.78
CA GLN A 85 9.44 10.24 -32.33
C GLN A 85 8.37 11.16 -31.76
N ILE A 86 8.13 11.02 -30.44
CA ILE A 86 7.32 11.94 -29.66
C ILE A 86 7.79 11.91 -28.19
N ASP A 87 7.81 13.08 -27.55
CA ASP A 87 8.09 13.27 -26.14
C ASP A 87 6.77 13.53 -25.40
N ILE A 88 6.46 12.73 -24.40
CA ILE A 88 5.24 12.84 -23.59
C ILE A 88 5.64 13.23 -22.15
N PRO A 89 5.24 14.43 -21.67
CA PRO A 89 5.41 14.80 -20.27
C PRO A 89 4.45 13.98 -19.38
N LEU A 90 4.93 13.52 -18.24
CA LEU A 90 4.17 12.73 -17.29
C LEU A 90 3.64 13.65 -16.18
N ALA A 91 2.37 13.99 -16.24
CA ALA A 91 1.74 14.96 -15.34
C ALA A 91 0.78 14.34 -14.31
N GLU A 92 0.46 13.05 -14.45
CA GLU A 92 -0.59 12.40 -13.66
C GLU A 92 -0.12 11.05 -13.13
N VAL A 93 -0.51 10.74 -11.89
CA VAL A 93 -0.26 9.45 -11.24
C VAL A 93 -1.18 8.37 -11.79
N GLY A 94 -0.64 7.16 -11.98
CA GLY A 94 -1.40 5.99 -12.40
C GLY A 94 -0.56 4.97 -13.17
N PHE A 95 -1.21 3.88 -13.57
CA PHE A 95 -0.64 2.91 -14.50
C PHE A 95 -1.22 3.11 -15.89
N PHE A 96 -0.35 3.36 -16.87
CA PHE A 96 -0.69 3.69 -18.24
C PHE A 96 -0.09 2.69 -19.22
N LYS A 97 -0.67 2.65 -20.41
CA LYS A 97 -0.19 1.79 -21.50
C LYS A 97 0.05 2.63 -22.75
N ALA A 98 1.03 2.20 -23.55
CA ALA A 98 1.38 2.87 -24.80
C ALA A 98 1.93 1.89 -25.84
N LYS A 99 1.56 2.11 -27.10
CA LYS A 99 2.14 1.40 -28.24
C LYS A 99 2.11 2.28 -29.49
N ALA A 100 3.24 2.42 -30.15
CA ALA A 100 3.30 3.15 -31.40
C ALA A 100 2.94 2.24 -32.59
N TYR A 101 2.35 2.82 -33.64
CA TYR A 101 2.01 2.12 -34.87
C TYR A 101 2.20 3.01 -36.06
N LEU A 102 2.36 2.37 -37.24
CA LEU A 102 2.54 3.00 -38.52
C LEU A 102 1.24 2.95 -39.32
N LEU A 103 0.92 4.02 -40.02
CA LEU A 103 -0.15 4.10 -41.01
C LEU A 103 0.46 4.18 -42.42
N ASP A 104 0.00 3.34 -43.32
CA ASP A 104 0.30 3.44 -44.73
C ASP A 104 -0.65 4.38 -45.51
N GLU A 105 -0.45 4.56 -46.79
CA GLU A 105 -1.27 5.42 -47.66
C GLU A 105 -2.75 5.02 -47.75
N LYS A 106 -3.09 3.78 -47.39
CA LYS A 106 -4.45 3.26 -47.31
C LYS A 106 -5.04 3.33 -45.89
N ASN A 107 -4.34 3.96 -44.98
CA ASN A 107 -4.68 4.01 -43.55
C ASN A 107 -4.70 2.64 -42.85
N TRP A 108 -4.00 1.62 -43.41
CA TRP A 108 -3.81 0.37 -42.67
C TRP A 108 -2.81 0.56 -41.54
N GLN A 109 -3.15 -0.01 -40.39
CA GLN A 109 -2.32 0.04 -39.20
C GLN A 109 -1.33 -1.13 -39.17
N HIS A 110 -0.06 -0.81 -39.02
CA HIS A 110 1.02 -1.78 -38.83
C HIS A 110 1.60 -1.62 -37.43
N TRP A 111 1.54 -2.68 -36.65
CA TRP A 111 1.95 -2.70 -35.25
C TRP A 111 3.26 -3.48 -35.06
N PRO A 112 4.18 -3.01 -34.17
CA PRO A 112 5.29 -3.85 -33.72
C PRO A 112 4.76 -5.05 -32.93
N ASP A 113 5.54 -6.14 -32.91
CA ASP A 113 5.18 -7.34 -32.14
C ASP A 113 5.21 -7.11 -30.63
N GLY A 114 4.43 -7.89 -29.88
CA GLY A 114 4.32 -7.84 -28.42
C GLY A 114 3.11 -7.05 -27.93
N GLU A 115 2.94 -7.04 -26.60
CA GLU A 115 1.88 -6.31 -25.90
C GLU A 115 2.22 -4.82 -25.76
N ASP A 116 1.27 -4.02 -25.25
CA ASP A 116 1.52 -2.62 -24.95
C ASP A 116 2.62 -2.47 -23.88
N MET A 117 3.45 -1.45 -24.04
CA MET A 117 4.36 -1.02 -22.98
C MET A 117 3.56 -0.51 -21.78
N GLY A 118 3.95 -0.91 -20.55
CA GLY A 118 3.34 -0.43 -19.31
C GLY A 118 4.20 0.66 -18.63
N ILE A 119 3.54 1.70 -18.11
CA ILE A 119 4.21 2.83 -17.48
C ILE A 119 3.52 3.12 -16.15
N SER A 120 4.22 2.81 -15.03
CA SER A 120 3.80 3.22 -13.68
C SER A 120 4.31 4.63 -13.42
N VAL A 121 3.41 5.59 -13.25
CA VAL A 121 3.76 6.97 -12.92
C VAL A 121 3.40 7.24 -11.46
N HIS A 122 4.40 7.49 -10.62
CA HIS A 122 4.24 7.76 -9.20
C HIS A 122 4.30 9.25 -8.89
N PRO A 123 3.79 9.70 -7.72
CA PRO A 123 3.96 11.09 -7.28
C PRO A 123 5.44 11.46 -7.19
N ASN A 124 5.76 12.72 -7.50
CA ASN A 124 7.16 13.17 -7.49
C ASN A 124 7.85 13.03 -6.12
N PHE A 125 7.12 13.19 -5.02
CA PHE A 125 7.68 13.02 -3.67
C PHE A 125 8.19 11.59 -3.41
N ALA A 126 7.64 10.58 -4.10
CA ALA A 126 7.99 9.17 -3.96
C ALA A 126 9.27 8.78 -4.72
N ARG A 127 9.94 9.71 -5.39
CA ARG A 127 11.13 9.47 -6.22
C ARG A 127 12.32 8.97 -5.40
N THR A 128 12.56 9.56 -4.24
CA THR A 128 13.71 9.25 -3.38
C THR A 128 13.39 9.47 -1.91
N ALA A 129 14.27 8.98 -1.05
CA ALA A 129 14.22 9.18 0.40
C ALA A 129 12.91 8.69 1.04
N ASN A 130 12.39 7.57 0.55
CA ASN A 130 11.19 6.93 1.08
C ASN A 130 11.57 6.18 2.37
N THR A 131 11.67 6.94 3.47
CA THR A 131 12.03 6.43 4.80
C THR A 131 10.78 6.36 5.66
N ILE A 132 10.42 5.15 6.09
CA ILE A 132 9.18 4.86 6.81
C ILE A 132 9.50 4.46 8.25
N TYR A 133 8.83 5.10 9.20
CA TYR A 133 8.78 4.70 10.60
C TYR A 133 7.44 4.03 10.87
N CYS A 134 7.45 2.71 11.11
CA CYS A 134 6.25 1.96 11.45
C CYS A 134 5.99 2.09 12.96
N ALA A 135 4.94 2.81 13.33
CA ALA A 135 4.59 3.13 14.70
C ALA A 135 3.39 2.29 15.19
N PHE A 136 3.57 1.57 16.29
CA PHE A 136 2.47 1.00 17.04
C PHE A 136 2.11 1.95 18.19
N THR A 137 1.07 2.74 18.02
CA THR A 137 0.71 3.84 18.93
C THR A 137 0.60 3.39 20.39
N ARG A 138 0.13 2.17 20.66
CA ARG A 138 0.02 1.58 22.02
C ARG A 138 1.34 1.56 22.79
N LEU A 139 2.49 1.58 22.11
CA LEU A 139 3.82 1.48 22.71
C LEU A 139 4.42 2.83 23.10
N PHE A 140 3.73 3.94 22.89
CA PHE A 140 4.23 5.29 23.19
C PHE A 140 3.78 5.78 24.58
N GLY A 141 4.39 6.87 25.04
CA GLY A 141 4.07 7.47 26.35
C GLY A 141 4.46 6.62 27.54
N PRO A 142 3.70 6.68 28.63
CA PRO A 142 3.98 5.93 29.86
C PRO A 142 3.95 4.41 29.69
N SER A 143 3.18 3.89 28.71
CA SER A 143 3.11 2.46 28.44
C SER A 143 4.42 1.89 27.90
N LYS A 144 5.30 2.72 27.34
CA LYS A 144 6.63 2.33 26.86
C LYS A 144 7.54 1.76 27.95
N SER A 145 7.39 2.21 29.18
CA SER A 145 8.19 1.78 30.33
C SER A 145 7.51 0.71 31.17
N LEU A 146 6.29 0.33 30.85
CA LEU A 146 5.61 -0.78 31.54
C LEU A 146 6.30 -2.08 31.12
N ALA A 147 7.15 -2.60 32.01
CA ALA A 147 7.70 -3.94 31.88
C ALA A 147 6.55 -4.96 31.75
N ASN A 148 6.84 -6.14 31.19
CA ASN A 148 5.92 -7.26 30.95
C ASN A 148 5.12 -7.77 32.17
N THR A 149 5.31 -7.22 33.33
CA THR A 149 4.58 -7.53 34.55
C THR A 149 3.33 -6.65 34.63
N ALA A 150 2.24 -7.14 34.03
CA ALA A 150 0.92 -6.70 34.50
C ALA A 150 0.94 -6.77 36.04
N GLU A 151 0.71 -5.64 36.72
CA GLU A 151 0.55 -5.71 38.18
C GLU A 151 -0.61 -6.66 38.44
N PRO A 152 -0.39 -7.79 39.16
CA PRO A 152 -1.43 -8.81 39.35
C PRO A 152 -2.71 -8.21 39.97
N THR A 153 -2.56 -7.16 40.77
CA THR A 153 -3.65 -6.45 41.40
C THR A 153 -4.54 -5.70 40.40
N LEU A 154 -3.93 -5.00 39.45
CA LEU A 154 -4.65 -4.29 38.37
C LEU A 154 -5.35 -5.29 37.45
N GLU A 155 -4.67 -6.36 37.09
CA GLU A 155 -5.22 -7.41 36.22
C GLU A 155 -6.45 -8.06 36.86
N ASN A 156 -6.40 -8.40 38.15
CA ASN A 156 -7.54 -8.95 38.88
C ASN A 156 -8.72 -7.96 38.96
N GLN A 157 -8.44 -6.66 39.10
CA GLN A 157 -9.49 -5.63 39.11
C GLN A 157 -10.16 -5.50 37.73
N LEU A 158 -9.39 -5.52 36.64
CA LEU A 158 -9.92 -5.45 35.30
C LEU A 158 -10.77 -6.69 34.99
N GLN A 159 -10.32 -7.88 35.34
CA GLN A 159 -11.08 -9.12 35.16
C GLN A 159 -12.39 -9.09 35.97
N ALA A 160 -12.36 -8.56 37.19
CA ALA A 160 -13.57 -8.43 38.03
C ALA A 160 -14.59 -7.45 37.43
N LEU A 161 -14.14 -6.39 36.75
CA LEU A 161 -15.02 -5.47 36.02
C LEU A 161 -15.59 -6.12 34.77
N GLU A 162 -14.77 -6.81 34.01
CA GLU A 162 -15.19 -7.53 32.80
C GLU A 162 -16.22 -8.63 33.10
N ALA A 163 -16.03 -9.35 34.20
CA ALA A 163 -17.01 -10.32 34.71
C ALA A 163 -18.38 -9.71 35.06
N LYS A 164 -18.42 -8.41 35.33
CA LYS A 164 -19.65 -7.64 35.55
C LYS A 164 -20.22 -7.02 34.29
N GLY A 165 -19.64 -7.30 33.12
CA GLY A 165 -20.11 -6.78 31.83
C GLY A 165 -19.58 -5.38 31.47
N TYR A 166 -18.56 -4.86 32.18
CA TYR A 166 -17.90 -3.61 31.82
C TYR A 166 -16.82 -3.87 30.76
N ALA A 167 -16.79 -3.07 29.72
CA ALA A 167 -15.64 -3.00 28.82
C ALA A 167 -14.51 -2.22 29.50
N THR A 168 -13.33 -2.81 29.59
CA THR A 168 -12.17 -2.15 30.19
C THR A 168 -11.17 -1.71 29.13
N LEU A 169 -10.71 -0.47 29.22
CA LEU A 169 -9.64 0.08 28.38
C LEU A 169 -8.34 0.08 29.19
N PRO A 170 -7.43 -0.85 28.94
CA PRO A 170 -6.16 -0.89 29.67
C PRO A 170 -5.28 0.30 29.28
N PRO A 171 -4.30 0.69 30.14
CA PRO A 171 -3.36 1.76 29.84
C PRO A 171 -2.65 1.52 28.52
N SER A 172 -2.64 2.52 27.66
CA SER A 172 -2.08 2.47 26.31
C SER A 172 -1.45 3.80 25.95
N GLY A 173 -0.47 3.80 25.05
CA GLY A 173 0.01 5.00 24.38
C GLY A 173 -1.09 5.69 23.60
N LYS A 174 -1.00 7.00 23.47
CA LYS A 174 -2.00 7.87 22.88
C LYS A 174 -1.48 8.54 21.60
N PHE A 175 -2.38 9.00 20.73
CA PHE A 175 -1.98 9.80 19.57
C PHE A 175 -1.10 10.98 19.97
N ARG A 176 -1.46 11.70 21.03
CA ARG A 176 -0.67 12.82 21.56
C ARG A 176 0.70 12.42 22.11
N ASP A 177 0.87 11.19 22.58
CA ASP A 177 2.19 10.68 22.99
C ASP A 177 3.08 10.46 21.77
N LEU A 178 2.54 9.91 20.69
CA LEU A 178 3.27 9.77 19.43
C LEU A 178 3.56 11.15 18.82
N THR A 179 2.60 12.08 18.85
CA THR A 179 2.78 13.45 18.34
C THR A 179 3.98 14.12 18.98
N LYS A 180 4.20 13.95 20.28
CA LYS A 180 5.39 14.46 21.00
C LYS A 180 6.71 13.89 20.47
N GLN A 181 6.69 12.70 19.85
CA GLN A 181 7.89 12.03 19.30
C GLN A 181 8.15 12.39 17.83
N LEU A 182 7.20 12.98 17.11
CA LEU A 182 7.34 13.29 15.68
C LEU A 182 8.60 14.11 15.36
N PRO A 183 8.99 15.17 16.12
CA PRO A 183 10.23 15.90 15.84
C PRO A 183 11.48 15.02 15.91
N PHE A 184 11.53 14.04 16.82
CA PHE A 184 12.62 13.08 16.90
C PHE A 184 12.61 12.13 15.70
N ILE A 185 11.45 11.57 15.37
CA ILE A 185 11.29 10.62 14.26
C ILE A 185 11.63 11.30 12.92
N VAL A 186 11.14 12.51 12.69
CA VAL A 186 11.34 13.21 11.42
C VAL A 186 12.74 13.79 11.31
N HIS A 187 13.22 14.53 12.33
CA HIS A 187 14.46 15.30 12.20
C HIS A 187 15.71 14.53 12.67
N LYS A 188 15.59 13.58 13.63
CA LYS A 188 16.74 12.82 14.12
C LYS A 188 16.89 11.48 13.43
N LEU A 189 15.79 10.75 13.22
CA LEU A 189 15.82 9.48 12.51
C LEU A 189 15.73 9.67 10.98
N GLY A 190 15.31 10.84 10.50
CA GLY A 190 15.20 11.15 9.07
C GLY A 190 14.03 10.46 8.38
N CYS A 191 13.00 10.04 9.14
CA CYS A 191 11.83 9.39 8.55
C CYS A 191 10.87 10.41 7.97
N ARG A 192 10.48 10.23 6.71
CA ARG A 192 9.56 11.11 5.99
C ARG A 192 8.12 10.61 5.98
N ILE A 193 7.90 9.37 6.40
CA ILE A 193 6.60 8.74 6.43
C ILE A 193 6.42 8.10 7.80
N ILE A 194 5.31 8.43 8.46
CA ILE A 194 4.86 7.83 9.70
C ILE A 194 3.77 6.83 9.33
N HIS A 195 4.09 5.54 9.39
CA HIS A 195 3.14 4.48 9.14
C HIS A 195 2.58 3.99 10.48
N LEU A 196 1.29 4.20 10.70
CA LEU A 196 0.58 3.76 11.89
C LEU A 196 0.02 2.35 11.67
N LEU A 197 0.29 1.41 12.59
CA LEU A 197 -0.49 0.18 12.67
C LEU A 197 -1.97 0.53 12.87
N PRO A 198 -2.92 -0.40 12.57
CA PRO A 198 -4.33 -0.04 12.52
C PRO A 198 -4.80 0.74 13.74
N VAL A 199 -5.52 1.82 13.51
CA VAL A 199 -6.00 2.77 14.53
C VAL A 199 -7.48 2.61 14.86
N ASN A 200 -8.13 1.64 14.24
CA ASN A 200 -9.55 1.37 14.38
C ASN A 200 -9.89 0.71 15.74
N PRO A 201 -11.12 0.85 16.24
CA PRO A 201 -11.57 0.16 17.44
C PRO A 201 -11.41 -1.35 17.31
N THR A 202 -11.03 -2.00 18.40
CA THR A 202 -10.81 -3.44 18.49
C THR A 202 -11.71 -4.08 19.56
N PRO A 203 -11.96 -5.40 19.50
CA PRO A 203 -12.74 -6.09 20.51
C PRO A 203 -12.17 -5.88 21.92
N THR A 204 -13.02 -5.54 22.88
CA THR A 204 -12.63 -5.35 24.29
C THR A 204 -12.99 -6.53 25.18
N THR A 205 -13.93 -7.37 24.75
CA THR A 205 -14.41 -8.55 25.50
C THR A 205 -14.48 -9.79 24.63
N TYR A 206 -15.30 -9.78 23.58
CA TYR A 206 -15.56 -10.94 22.73
C TYR A 206 -14.43 -11.19 21.71
N ALA A 207 -14.09 -12.48 21.50
CA ALA A 207 -13.07 -12.93 20.51
C ALA A 207 -11.72 -12.20 20.62
N ARG A 208 -11.32 -11.85 21.84
CA ARG A 208 -10.06 -11.16 22.16
C ARG A 208 -9.01 -12.12 22.66
N PHE A 209 -7.81 -12.07 22.08
CA PHE A 209 -6.65 -12.83 22.56
C PHE A 209 -5.68 -11.93 23.32
N GLY A 210 -5.82 -11.83 24.62
CA GLY A 210 -4.99 -10.98 25.47
C GLY A 210 -5.74 -9.78 26.05
N ARG A 211 -5.00 -8.83 26.61
CA ARG A 211 -5.60 -7.66 27.30
C ARG A 211 -6.24 -6.67 26.32
N PHE A 212 -5.64 -6.50 25.16
CA PHE A 212 -6.17 -5.72 24.05
C PHE A 212 -6.71 -6.65 22.95
N GLY A 213 -7.66 -6.19 22.15
CA GLY A 213 -7.96 -6.80 20.86
C GLY A 213 -6.79 -6.60 19.89
N SER A 214 -6.69 -7.48 18.90
CA SER A 214 -5.76 -7.28 17.80
C SER A 214 -6.09 -5.98 17.07
N PRO A 215 -5.12 -5.12 16.73
CA PRO A 215 -5.37 -3.94 15.90
C PRO A 215 -5.91 -4.32 14.51
N TYR A 216 -5.66 -5.56 14.07
CA TYR A 216 -6.17 -6.11 12.82
C TYR A 216 -7.62 -6.62 12.91
N ALA A 217 -8.20 -6.67 14.11
CA ALA A 217 -9.61 -7.03 14.34
C ALA A 217 -10.49 -5.76 14.41
N ALA A 218 -10.54 -4.99 13.33
CA ALA A 218 -11.29 -3.74 13.29
C ALA A 218 -12.79 -3.95 13.53
N LEU A 219 -13.39 -3.17 14.44
CA LEU A 219 -14.83 -3.15 14.69
C LEU A 219 -15.56 -2.09 13.85
N ASP A 220 -14.86 -1.04 13.44
CA ASP A 220 -15.38 0.03 12.58
C ASP A 220 -14.26 0.58 11.72
N LEU A 221 -14.50 0.67 10.40
CA LEU A 221 -13.47 1.05 9.44
C LEU A 221 -13.15 2.56 9.46
N THR A 222 -13.99 3.37 10.08
CA THR A 222 -13.87 4.85 10.07
C THR A 222 -13.68 5.46 11.46
N ALA A 223 -13.91 4.70 12.52
CA ALA A 223 -13.70 5.16 13.88
C ALA A 223 -12.26 4.95 14.34
N VAL A 224 -11.84 5.65 15.39
CA VAL A 224 -10.56 5.47 16.08
C VAL A 224 -10.74 4.69 17.38
N ASP A 225 -9.75 3.87 17.73
CA ASP A 225 -9.73 3.10 18.98
C ASP A 225 -9.70 4.06 20.18
N PRO A 226 -10.70 4.00 21.09
CA PRO A 226 -10.71 4.81 22.30
C PRO A 226 -9.46 4.63 23.19
N ALA A 227 -8.80 3.45 23.11
CA ALA A 227 -7.56 3.19 23.83
C ALA A 227 -6.39 4.08 23.37
N LEU A 228 -6.45 4.63 22.15
CA LEU A 228 -5.43 5.51 21.58
C LEU A 228 -5.71 7.02 21.83
N VAL A 229 -6.83 7.34 22.47
CA VAL A 229 -7.30 8.71 22.70
C VAL A 229 -6.99 9.13 24.13
N GLU A 230 -6.43 10.33 24.29
CA GLU A 230 -6.28 10.97 25.60
C GLU A 230 -7.64 11.51 26.07
N PHE A 231 -7.98 11.30 27.35
CA PHE A 231 -9.22 11.89 27.87
C PHE A 231 -9.11 13.40 27.89
N ASP A 232 -9.93 14.05 27.08
CA ASP A 232 -10.02 15.50 26.94
C ASP A 232 -11.48 15.89 26.66
N GLN A 233 -12.03 16.80 27.47
CA GLN A 233 -13.42 17.25 27.32
C GLN A 233 -13.64 18.16 26.10
N HIS A 234 -12.57 18.62 25.47
CA HIS A 234 -12.61 19.60 24.39
C HIS A 234 -12.32 18.98 23.01
N THR A 235 -11.86 17.73 22.95
CA THR A 235 -11.50 17.06 21.70
C THR A 235 -12.03 15.64 21.62
N THR A 236 -12.46 15.26 20.43
CA THR A 236 -12.82 13.87 20.08
C THR A 236 -11.59 13.06 19.69
N GLY A 237 -11.73 11.75 19.64
CA GLY A 237 -10.66 10.87 19.17
C GLY A 237 -10.25 11.15 17.72
N ILE A 238 -11.21 11.50 16.86
CA ILE A 238 -10.94 11.87 15.47
C ILE A 238 -10.14 13.17 15.39
N GLU A 239 -10.50 14.18 16.20
CA GLU A 239 -9.74 15.44 16.26
C GLU A 239 -8.30 15.20 16.75
N GLN A 240 -8.09 14.35 17.75
CA GLN A 240 -6.73 14.00 18.21
C GLN A 240 -5.93 13.23 17.13
N PHE A 241 -6.59 12.42 16.31
CA PHE A 241 -5.95 11.82 15.14
C PHE A 241 -5.57 12.89 14.10
N CYS A 242 -6.47 13.85 13.82
CA CYS A 242 -6.17 14.97 12.93
C CYS A 242 -5.04 15.88 13.48
N GLU A 243 -4.97 16.12 14.79
CA GLU A 243 -3.83 16.80 15.43
C GLU A 243 -2.50 16.11 15.10
N LEU A 244 -2.47 14.77 15.13
CA LEU A 244 -1.27 13.98 14.80
C LEU A 244 -0.90 14.12 13.31
N THR A 245 -1.86 14.00 12.39
CA THR A 245 -1.60 14.13 10.94
C THR A 245 -1.13 15.54 10.58
N GLU A 246 -1.76 16.57 11.12
CA GLU A 246 -1.36 17.98 10.94
C GLU A 246 0.04 18.26 11.49
N ALA A 247 0.36 17.72 12.67
CA ALA A 247 1.70 17.86 13.25
C ALA A 247 2.77 17.17 12.38
N ALA A 248 2.48 15.99 11.82
CA ALA A 248 3.38 15.31 10.89
C ALA A 248 3.59 16.13 9.60
N HIS A 249 2.53 16.65 9.00
CA HIS A 249 2.60 17.50 7.81
C HIS A 249 3.37 18.78 8.07
N THR A 250 3.18 19.42 9.23
CA THR A 250 3.93 20.63 9.63
C THR A 250 5.45 20.37 9.68
N LEU A 251 5.85 19.15 10.02
CA LEU A 251 7.26 18.71 10.01
C LEU A 251 7.74 18.26 8.63
N GLY A 252 6.88 18.29 7.60
CA GLY A 252 7.18 17.83 6.24
C GLY A 252 7.14 16.31 6.07
N ALA A 253 6.56 15.57 7.03
CA ALA A 253 6.32 14.15 6.92
C ALA A 253 4.93 13.84 6.38
N ARG A 254 4.70 12.61 5.92
CA ARG A 254 3.42 12.06 5.50
C ARG A 254 2.93 11.03 6.49
N VAL A 255 1.63 10.81 6.53
CA VAL A 255 1.03 9.80 7.40
C VAL A 255 0.39 8.69 6.56
N PHE A 256 0.83 7.46 6.80
CA PHE A 256 0.19 6.25 6.28
C PHE A 256 -0.51 5.53 7.42
N ILE A 257 -1.63 4.92 7.14
CA ILE A 257 -2.28 4.00 8.08
C ILE A 257 -2.33 2.59 7.49
N ASP A 258 -2.28 1.61 8.39
CA ASP A 258 -2.53 0.22 8.05
C ASP A 258 -4.03 0.00 7.89
N ILE A 259 -4.46 -0.55 6.77
CA ILE A 259 -5.86 -0.88 6.51
C ILE A 259 -6.07 -2.38 6.38
N VAL A 260 -7.15 -2.83 6.98
CA VAL A 260 -7.57 -4.23 6.96
C VAL A 260 -8.91 -4.32 6.26
N ILE A 261 -8.91 -4.80 5.03
CA ILE A 261 -10.12 -4.93 4.19
C ILE A 261 -10.38 -6.37 3.72
N ASN A 262 -9.56 -7.33 4.17
CA ASN A 262 -9.80 -8.76 3.96
C ASN A 262 -10.71 -9.37 5.02
N HIS A 263 -10.79 -8.75 6.20
CA HIS A 263 -11.53 -9.25 7.35
C HIS A 263 -11.84 -8.12 8.32
N THR A 264 -12.67 -8.41 9.32
CA THR A 264 -12.95 -7.53 10.47
C THR A 264 -12.81 -8.32 11.78
N GLY A 265 -12.90 -7.66 12.92
CA GLY A 265 -13.17 -8.32 14.19
C GLY A 265 -14.62 -8.82 14.29
N TRP A 266 -14.86 -9.81 15.15
CA TRP A 266 -16.21 -10.27 15.47
C TRP A 266 -17.03 -9.16 16.13
N GLY A 267 -18.29 -9.01 15.71
CA GLY A 267 -19.19 -7.96 16.22
C GLY A 267 -18.85 -6.57 15.66
N SER A 268 -18.22 -6.52 14.48
CA SER A 268 -18.00 -5.25 13.78
C SER A 268 -19.30 -4.63 13.31
N THR A 269 -19.35 -3.29 13.22
CA THR A 269 -20.52 -2.56 12.67
C THR A 269 -20.88 -3.04 11.26
N LEU A 270 -19.86 -3.42 10.47
CA LEU A 270 -20.08 -3.99 9.14
C LEU A 270 -20.74 -5.36 9.22
N GLN A 271 -20.35 -6.24 10.15
CA GLN A 271 -20.95 -7.56 10.32
C GLN A 271 -22.40 -7.46 10.79
N GLU A 272 -22.72 -6.50 11.65
CA GLU A 272 -24.08 -6.27 12.15
C GLU A 272 -25.02 -5.71 11.09
N ASN A 273 -24.53 -4.74 10.28
CA ASN A 273 -25.34 -4.04 9.31
C ASN A 273 -25.41 -4.73 7.94
N HIS A 274 -24.35 -5.45 7.57
CA HIS A 274 -24.14 -6.08 6.26
C HIS A 274 -23.56 -7.49 6.39
N PRO A 275 -24.28 -8.43 7.04
CA PRO A 275 -23.81 -9.82 7.21
C PRO A 275 -23.65 -10.57 5.88
N GLU A 276 -24.22 -10.06 4.79
CA GLU A 276 -24.07 -10.56 3.42
C GLU A 276 -22.66 -10.35 2.86
N PHE A 277 -21.89 -9.40 3.37
CA PHE A 277 -20.51 -9.14 2.94
C PHE A 277 -19.49 -10.11 3.53
N PHE A 278 -19.93 -11.07 4.33
CA PHE A 278 -19.01 -11.99 5.01
C PHE A 278 -19.09 -13.39 4.46
N LEU A 279 -17.93 -14.01 4.29
CA LEU A 279 -17.81 -15.39 3.85
C LEU A 279 -18.46 -16.32 4.85
N LYS A 280 -19.30 -17.24 4.36
CA LYS A 280 -19.97 -18.26 5.19
C LYS A 280 -19.49 -19.65 4.82
N LYS A 281 -19.33 -20.48 5.83
CA LYS A 281 -19.06 -21.90 5.71
C LYS A 281 -20.31 -22.65 5.20
N PRO A 282 -20.19 -23.91 4.74
CA PRO A 282 -21.35 -24.70 4.29
C PRO A 282 -22.43 -24.91 5.37
N ASP A 283 -22.07 -24.81 6.64
CA ASP A 283 -23.02 -24.88 7.78
C ASP A 283 -23.72 -23.56 8.10
N GLY A 284 -23.44 -22.49 7.32
CA GLY A 284 -24.02 -21.16 7.49
C GLY A 284 -23.30 -20.28 8.51
N GLN A 285 -22.30 -20.78 9.22
CA GLN A 285 -21.48 -19.98 10.13
C GLN A 285 -20.49 -19.09 9.35
N PHE A 286 -20.15 -17.93 9.93
CA PHE A 286 -19.13 -17.08 9.36
C PHE A 286 -17.76 -17.77 9.35
N ALA A 287 -16.98 -17.52 8.31
CA ALA A 287 -15.63 -18.04 8.16
C ALA A 287 -14.60 -17.09 8.82
N SER A 288 -13.56 -17.68 9.40
CA SER A 288 -12.38 -16.93 9.82
C SER A 288 -11.28 -17.04 8.75
N PRO A 289 -10.56 -15.95 8.47
CA PRO A 289 -9.44 -15.98 7.53
C PRO A 289 -8.25 -16.76 8.11
N GLY A 290 -7.27 -17.04 7.27
CA GLY A 290 -6.03 -17.68 7.71
C GLY A 290 -4.97 -17.67 6.62
N ALA A 291 -3.73 -17.96 7.00
CA ALA A 291 -2.61 -18.16 6.10
C ALA A 291 -1.63 -19.17 6.70
N TRP A 292 -0.84 -19.81 5.84
CA TRP A 292 0.21 -20.77 6.22
C TRP A 292 -0.26 -21.88 7.18
N GLY A 293 -1.52 -22.34 7.02
CA GLY A 293 -2.11 -23.39 7.84
C GLY A 293 -2.58 -22.94 9.24
N VAL A 294 -2.58 -21.65 9.52
CA VAL A 294 -3.10 -21.05 10.76
C VAL A 294 -4.40 -20.31 10.47
N THR A 295 -5.45 -20.62 11.23
CA THR A 295 -6.71 -19.85 11.21
C THR A 295 -6.66 -18.76 12.25
N TRP A 296 -7.07 -17.55 11.89
CA TRP A 296 -7.16 -16.39 12.79
C TRP A 296 -8.57 -16.29 13.36
N GLU A 297 -8.78 -16.96 14.49
CA GLU A 297 -10.12 -17.19 15.06
C GLU A 297 -10.77 -15.92 15.66
N ASP A 298 -10.00 -14.88 15.90
CA ASP A 298 -10.48 -13.55 16.34
C ASP A 298 -10.98 -12.66 15.19
N LEU A 299 -10.94 -13.17 13.95
CA LEU A 299 -11.27 -12.44 12.74
C LEU A 299 -12.41 -13.11 11.96
N VAL A 300 -13.16 -12.30 11.20
CA VAL A 300 -14.23 -12.75 10.29
C VAL A 300 -13.90 -12.29 8.88
N GLU A 301 -13.89 -13.23 7.93
CA GLU A 301 -13.47 -13.00 6.55
C GLU A 301 -14.56 -12.30 5.72
N LEU A 302 -14.14 -11.31 4.93
CA LEU A 302 -15.02 -10.61 3.99
C LEU A 302 -15.08 -11.32 2.64
N GLU A 303 -16.26 -11.33 2.04
CA GLU A 303 -16.50 -11.85 0.69
C GLU A 303 -16.23 -10.75 -0.35
N GLN A 304 -15.12 -10.87 -1.07
CA GLN A 304 -14.58 -9.81 -1.93
C GLN A 304 -15.24 -9.70 -3.31
N HIS A 305 -16.31 -10.44 -3.58
CA HIS A 305 -16.99 -10.38 -4.88
C HIS A 305 -18.13 -9.38 -4.95
N ASP A 306 -18.57 -8.83 -3.82
CA ASP A 306 -19.64 -7.84 -3.78
C ASP A 306 -19.09 -6.42 -4.02
N ALA A 307 -19.54 -5.83 -5.11
CA ALA A 307 -19.13 -4.48 -5.48
C ALA A 307 -19.66 -3.38 -4.52
N ALA A 308 -20.73 -3.64 -3.77
CA ALA A 308 -21.21 -2.71 -2.74
C ALA A 308 -20.24 -2.64 -1.54
N LEU A 309 -19.56 -3.76 -1.24
CA LEU A 309 -18.47 -3.76 -0.28
C LEU A 309 -17.31 -2.85 -0.73
N TRP A 310 -16.98 -2.86 -2.04
CA TRP A 310 -15.90 -2.01 -2.55
C TRP A 310 -16.23 -0.51 -2.45
N ASP A 311 -17.51 -0.12 -2.61
CA ASP A 311 -17.97 1.25 -2.40
C ASP A 311 -17.74 1.68 -0.96
N LEU A 312 -18.19 0.86 0.00
CA LEU A 312 -18.03 1.14 1.42
C LEU A 312 -16.56 1.26 1.83
N ILE A 313 -15.72 0.36 1.33
CA ILE A 313 -14.27 0.41 1.58
C ILE A 313 -13.69 1.69 0.99
N ALA A 314 -13.99 2.03 -0.27
CA ALA A 314 -13.48 3.24 -0.92
C ALA A 314 -13.88 4.50 -0.15
N ASP A 315 -15.15 4.62 0.27
CA ASP A 315 -15.66 5.76 1.05
C ASP A 315 -14.97 5.85 2.43
N SER A 316 -14.67 4.71 3.04
CA SER A 316 -13.89 4.66 4.30
C SER A 316 -12.48 5.20 4.09
N LEU A 317 -11.78 4.81 3.02
CA LEU A 317 -10.44 5.30 2.71
C LEU A 317 -10.43 6.80 2.35
N ILE A 318 -11.41 7.27 1.58
CA ILE A 318 -11.60 8.69 1.28
C ILE A 318 -11.80 9.48 2.59
N THR A 319 -12.57 8.93 3.53
CA THR A 319 -12.76 9.55 4.85
C THR A 319 -11.42 9.69 5.60
N TRP A 320 -10.56 8.69 5.56
CA TRP A 320 -9.22 8.78 6.16
C TRP A 320 -8.31 9.79 5.45
N CYS A 321 -8.35 9.85 4.12
CA CYS A 321 -7.61 10.89 3.37
C CYS A 321 -8.06 12.30 3.77
N ARG A 322 -9.35 12.55 3.94
CA ARG A 322 -9.90 13.84 4.43
C ARG A 322 -9.44 14.18 5.85
N ARG A 323 -8.99 13.20 6.63
CA ARG A 323 -8.40 13.36 7.97
C ARG A 323 -6.87 13.51 7.95
N GLY A 324 -6.27 13.64 6.77
CA GLY A 324 -4.83 13.87 6.59
C GLY A 324 -4.00 12.59 6.36
N VAL A 325 -4.62 11.47 5.98
CA VAL A 325 -3.89 10.27 5.57
C VAL A 325 -3.41 10.42 4.13
N ASP A 326 -2.11 10.22 3.88
CA ASP A 326 -1.46 10.34 2.58
C ASP A 326 -1.29 8.99 1.86
N GLY A 327 -1.50 7.88 2.57
CA GLY A 327 -1.36 6.55 1.99
C GLY A 327 -1.77 5.44 2.95
N PHE A 328 -1.81 4.23 2.40
CA PHE A 328 -2.33 3.05 3.07
C PHE A 328 -1.36 1.88 2.93
N ARG A 329 -1.03 1.22 4.04
CA ARG A 329 -0.46 -0.12 4.00
C ARG A 329 -1.63 -1.11 3.96
N CYS A 330 -1.65 -1.93 2.91
CA CYS A 330 -2.77 -2.82 2.60
C CYS A 330 -2.47 -4.21 3.15
N ASP A 331 -3.02 -4.51 4.34
CA ASP A 331 -2.86 -5.79 5.02
C ASP A 331 -3.39 -6.95 4.17
N ALA A 332 -2.58 -8.01 4.03
CA ALA A 332 -2.90 -9.18 3.20
C ALA A 332 -3.49 -8.80 1.82
N GLY A 333 -3.00 -7.70 1.21
CA GLY A 333 -3.58 -7.11 0.01
C GLY A 333 -3.60 -8.05 -1.20
N TYR A 334 -2.75 -9.07 -1.22
CA TYR A 334 -2.72 -10.14 -2.23
C TYR A 334 -3.97 -11.04 -2.21
N LYS A 335 -4.74 -11.05 -1.12
CA LYS A 335 -6.01 -11.80 -1.01
C LYS A 335 -7.19 -11.08 -1.67
N ILE A 336 -7.06 -9.80 -1.91
CA ILE A 336 -8.11 -8.98 -2.51
C ILE A 336 -8.01 -9.05 -4.03
N PRO A 337 -9.10 -9.31 -4.76
CA PRO A 337 -9.07 -9.39 -6.22
C PRO A 337 -8.58 -8.08 -6.88
N THR A 338 -7.79 -8.21 -7.95
CA THR A 338 -7.30 -7.04 -8.71
C THR A 338 -8.40 -6.07 -9.13
N PRO A 339 -9.59 -6.50 -9.61
CA PRO A 339 -10.69 -5.57 -9.93
C PRO A 339 -11.19 -4.76 -8.74
N ALA A 340 -11.20 -5.34 -7.54
CA ALA A 340 -11.56 -4.61 -6.32
C ALA A 340 -10.55 -3.50 -6.02
N TRP A 341 -9.25 -3.81 -6.07
CA TRP A 341 -8.20 -2.80 -5.91
C TRP A 341 -8.26 -1.71 -6.97
N GLN A 342 -8.45 -2.08 -8.24
CA GLN A 342 -8.60 -1.09 -9.32
C GLN A 342 -9.72 -0.10 -9.01
N TYR A 343 -10.87 -0.62 -8.57
CA TYR A 343 -12.03 0.20 -8.25
C TYR A 343 -11.78 1.10 -7.04
N ILE A 344 -11.33 0.52 -5.92
CA ILE A 344 -11.08 1.24 -4.67
C ILE A 344 -10.04 2.35 -4.89
N ILE A 345 -8.93 2.03 -5.54
CA ILE A 345 -7.85 2.98 -5.83
C ILE A 345 -8.35 4.10 -6.76
N ALA A 346 -9.10 3.75 -7.81
CA ALA A 346 -9.66 4.73 -8.73
C ALA A 346 -10.56 5.73 -7.99
N ARG A 347 -11.46 5.25 -7.10
CA ARG A 347 -12.33 6.08 -6.27
C ARG A 347 -11.54 7.03 -5.34
N VAL A 348 -10.55 6.49 -4.63
CA VAL A 348 -9.71 7.31 -3.74
C VAL A 348 -8.93 8.36 -4.54
N GLN A 349 -8.32 7.97 -5.66
CA GLN A 349 -7.49 8.86 -6.46
C GLN A 349 -8.27 9.88 -7.30
N GLU A 350 -9.61 9.79 -7.37
CA GLU A 350 -10.43 10.90 -7.91
C GLU A 350 -10.30 12.16 -7.05
N GLU A 351 -10.28 12.02 -5.72
CA GLU A 351 -10.15 13.16 -4.78
C GLU A 351 -8.68 13.37 -4.33
N PHE A 352 -7.94 12.29 -4.15
CA PHE A 352 -6.58 12.28 -3.61
C PHE A 352 -5.60 11.58 -4.58
N PRO A 353 -5.26 12.22 -5.71
CA PRO A 353 -4.52 11.58 -6.81
C PRO A 353 -3.10 11.15 -6.43
N GLU A 354 -2.53 11.69 -5.36
CA GLU A 354 -1.19 11.33 -4.86
C GLU A 354 -1.21 10.29 -3.72
N ALA A 355 -2.38 9.79 -3.30
CA ALA A 355 -2.48 8.75 -2.28
C ALA A 355 -1.71 7.49 -2.69
N ILE A 356 -0.86 6.99 -1.80
CA ILE A 356 -0.02 5.81 -2.02
C ILE A 356 -0.70 4.56 -1.43
N PHE A 357 -0.68 3.47 -2.19
CA PHE A 357 -1.08 2.15 -1.73
C PHE A 357 0.16 1.26 -1.66
N LEU A 358 0.52 0.88 -0.43
CA LEU A 358 1.67 0.02 -0.10
C LEU A 358 1.16 -1.40 0.18
N LEU A 359 1.40 -2.31 -0.73
CA LEU A 359 1.01 -3.71 -0.61
C LEU A 359 1.83 -4.44 0.47
N GLU A 360 1.16 -5.04 1.44
CA GLU A 360 1.71 -6.19 2.14
C GLU A 360 1.40 -7.43 1.31
N GLY A 361 2.42 -7.95 0.62
CA GLY A 361 2.30 -9.04 -0.34
C GLY A 361 3.00 -10.33 0.08
N LEU A 362 3.40 -10.44 1.35
CA LEU A 362 4.30 -11.50 1.84
C LEU A 362 3.75 -12.93 1.72
N GLY A 363 2.46 -13.11 1.54
CA GLY A 363 1.82 -14.40 1.33
C GLY A 363 1.41 -14.68 -0.12
N GLY A 364 1.59 -13.71 -1.03
CA GLY A 364 1.27 -13.82 -2.45
C GLY A 364 2.45 -14.27 -3.30
N SER A 365 2.19 -14.62 -4.56
CA SER A 365 3.24 -14.83 -5.54
C SER A 365 3.83 -13.48 -6.02
N TRP A 366 5.04 -13.50 -6.54
CA TRP A 366 5.66 -12.29 -7.11
C TRP A 366 4.91 -11.78 -8.35
N ASP A 367 4.31 -12.68 -9.13
CA ASP A 367 3.44 -12.30 -10.26
C ASP A 367 2.18 -11.57 -9.78
N ALA A 368 1.57 -12.01 -8.67
CA ALA A 368 0.45 -11.31 -8.06
C ALA A 368 0.87 -9.91 -7.57
N THR A 369 2.04 -9.79 -6.94
CA THR A 369 2.60 -8.50 -6.53
C THR A 369 2.83 -7.58 -7.73
N GLU A 370 3.44 -8.08 -8.82
CA GLU A 370 3.65 -7.29 -10.04
C GLU A 370 2.30 -6.85 -10.66
N SER A 371 1.31 -7.74 -10.72
CA SER A 371 -0.03 -7.42 -11.21
C SER A 371 -0.71 -6.33 -10.38
N LEU A 372 -0.59 -6.38 -9.05
CA LEU A 372 -1.16 -5.35 -8.15
C LEU A 372 -0.44 -4.01 -8.27
N LEU A 373 0.88 -4.00 -8.48
CA LEU A 373 1.67 -2.79 -8.70
C LEU A 373 1.49 -2.17 -10.11
N THR A 374 0.88 -2.89 -11.04
CA THR A 374 0.61 -2.43 -12.41
C THR A 374 -0.88 -2.27 -12.64
N ASP A 375 -1.53 -3.32 -13.12
CA ASP A 375 -2.96 -3.28 -13.46
C ASP A 375 -3.84 -3.04 -12.21
N GLY A 376 -3.44 -3.48 -11.02
CA GLY A 376 -4.13 -3.21 -9.76
C GLY A 376 -4.10 -1.74 -9.33
N GLY A 377 -3.09 -0.99 -9.77
CA GLY A 377 -2.95 0.46 -9.52
C GLY A 377 -2.24 0.82 -8.22
N MET A 378 -1.67 -0.14 -7.48
CA MET A 378 -0.83 0.14 -6.32
C MET A 378 0.52 0.71 -6.74
N GLN A 379 1.21 1.40 -5.83
CA GLN A 379 2.48 2.04 -6.12
C GLN A 379 3.66 1.34 -5.44
N TRP A 380 3.48 0.86 -4.22
CA TRP A 380 4.54 0.31 -3.38
C TRP A 380 4.23 -1.10 -2.91
N ALA A 381 5.28 -1.87 -2.62
CA ALA A 381 5.15 -3.20 -2.01
C ALA A 381 6.24 -3.44 -0.96
N TYR A 382 5.97 -4.32 0.00
CA TYR A 382 7.00 -4.85 0.89
C TYR A 382 8.02 -5.63 0.08
N SER A 383 9.30 -5.39 0.38
CA SER A 383 10.40 -6.26 -0.02
C SER A 383 10.52 -7.41 0.99
N GLU A 384 10.86 -8.60 0.51
CA GLU A 384 11.13 -9.77 1.34
C GLU A 384 12.59 -9.85 1.82
N LEU A 385 13.37 -8.77 1.68
CA LEU A 385 14.79 -8.74 2.04
C LEU A 385 15.04 -9.19 3.49
N PHE A 386 14.14 -8.84 4.42
CA PHE A 386 14.25 -9.22 5.82
C PHE A 386 14.18 -10.74 6.07
N GLN A 387 13.68 -11.52 5.12
CA GLN A 387 13.60 -13.00 5.16
C GLN A 387 14.87 -13.66 4.62
N ASN A 388 15.77 -12.92 3.95
CA ASN A 388 16.99 -13.42 3.34
C ASN A 388 18.17 -13.23 4.29
N TYR A 389 18.91 -14.30 4.61
CA TYR A 389 19.94 -14.29 5.65
C TYR A 389 21.33 -14.59 5.14
N SER A 390 21.52 -15.43 4.13
CA SER A 390 22.81 -15.69 3.53
C SER A 390 23.23 -14.58 2.56
N GLY A 391 24.52 -14.37 2.37
CA GLY A 391 25.02 -13.36 1.43
C GLY A 391 24.56 -13.61 -0.01
N SER A 392 24.45 -14.86 -0.43
CA SER A 392 23.98 -15.23 -1.77
C SER A 392 22.48 -14.95 -1.97
N GLU A 393 21.65 -15.26 -0.98
CA GLU A 393 20.21 -14.95 -1.01
C GLU A 393 19.99 -13.44 -1.08
N VAL A 394 20.69 -12.67 -0.22
CA VAL A 394 20.62 -11.21 -0.21
C VAL A 394 21.03 -10.63 -1.56
N ALA A 395 22.15 -11.07 -2.13
CA ALA A 395 22.65 -10.56 -3.41
C ALA A 395 21.65 -10.83 -4.54
N TRP A 396 21.18 -12.07 -4.65
CA TRP A 396 20.21 -12.46 -5.67
C TRP A 396 18.88 -11.68 -5.55
N TYR A 397 18.37 -11.57 -4.32
CA TYR A 397 17.11 -10.85 -4.09
C TYR A 397 17.24 -9.35 -4.37
N GLN A 398 18.40 -8.75 -4.07
CA GLN A 398 18.70 -7.36 -4.40
C GLN A 398 18.69 -7.09 -5.91
N ASP A 399 19.25 -7.98 -6.70
CA ASP A 399 19.19 -7.85 -8.17
C ASP A 399 17.75 -7.87 -8.66
N TYR A 400 16.93 -8.77 -8.12
CA TYR A 400 15.51 -8.84 -8.44
C TYR A 400 14.78 -7.54 -8.11
N ILE A 401 14.84 -7.05 -6.86
CA ILE A 401 14.10 -5.84 -6.47
C ILE A 401 14.63 -4.57 -7.10
N ASN A 402 15.92 -4.49 -7.42
CA ASN A 402 16.47 -3.37 -8.19
C ASN A 402 15.87 -3.30 -9.59
N GLY A 403 15.68 -4.44 -10.23
CA GLY A 403 14.94 -4.53 -11.50
C GLY A 403 13.48 -4.09 -11.35
N GLN A 404 12.80 -4.55 -10.31
CA GLN A 404 11.39 -4.19 -10.05
C GLN A 404 11.21 -2.71 -9.72
N ASN A 405 12.14 -2.10 -8.97
CA ASN A 405 12.16 -0.67 -8.66
C ASN A 405 12.34 0.23 -9.89
N GLN A 406 12.77 -0.30 -11.01
CA GLN A 406 12.88 0.42 -12.29
C GLN A 406 11.67 0.18 -13.20
N ARG A 407 10.94 -0.90 -12.97
CA ARG A 407 9.91 -1.39 -13.87
C ARG A 407 8.49 -1.17 -13.40
N VAL A 408 8.18 -1.54 -12.16
CA VAL A 408 6.77 -1.68 -11.76
C VAL A 408 6.37 -0.83 -10.56
N GLY A 409 7.21 -0.69 -9.54
CA GLY A 409 6.86 0.05 -8.34
C GLY A 409 8.00 0.12 -7.33
N CYS A 410 7.77 0.83 -6.24
CA CYS A 410 8.75 1.02 -5.19
C CYS A 410 8.67 -0.12 -4.16
N TYR A 411 9.74 -0.91 -4.05
CA TYR A 411 9.86 -1.94 -3.02
C TYR A 411 10.51 -1.37 -1.76
N ILE A 412 9.87 -1.59 -0.63
CA ILE A 412 10.26 -1.06 0.68
C ILE A 412 11.03 -2.13 1.45
N ASN A 413 12.31 -1.90 1.70
CA ASN A 413 13.17 -2.78 2.48
C ASN A 413 12.94 -2.53 3.98
N TYR A 414 12.10 -3.35 4.61
CA TYR A 414 11.99 -3.38 6.07
C TYR A 414 13.20 -4.09 6.67
N SER A 415 13.78 -3.52 7.71
CA SER A 415 14.83 -4.21 8.48
C SER A 415 14.21 -5.30 9.36
N GLU A 416 13.09 -5.00 9.99
CA GLU A 416 12.17 -5.92 10.67
C GLU A 416 10.74 -5.36 10.59
N THR A 417 9.75 -6.24 10.60
CA THR A 417 8.34 -5.87 10.71
C THR A 417 7.84 -6.09 12.14
N HIS A 418 6.65 -5.58 12.46
CA HIS A 418 6.01 -5.81 13.75
C HIS A 418 5.65 -7.30 14.02
N ASP A 419 5.61 -8.14 12.97
CA ASP A 419 5.31 -9.57 13.08
C ASP A 419 6.54 -10.44 13.34
N ASN A 420 7.75 -9.89 13.16
CA ASN A 420 8.98 -10.64 13.30
C ASN A 420 9.58 -10.54 14.71
N ASP A 421 10.47 -11.49 15.01
CA ASP A 421 11.37 -11.33 16.13
C ASP A 421 12.28 -10.11 15.92
N ARG A 422 12.54 -9.37 17.00
CA ARG A 422 13.42 -8.22 16.97
C ARG A 422 14.84 -8.60 16.53
N LEU A 423 15.43 -7.83 15.64
CA LEU A 423 16.84 -8.04 15.22
C LEU A 423 17.81 -7.97 16.38
N ALA A 424 17.58 -7.06 17.33
CA ALA A 424 18.43 -6.89 18.51
C ALA A 424 18.38 -8.10 19.48
N LYS A 425 17.39 -8.97 19.39
CA LYS A 425 17.35 -10.26 20.11
C LYS A 425 18.52 -11.17 19.71
N ARG A 426 18.98 -11.07 18.45
CA ARG A 426 20.18 -11.77 17.95
C ARG A 426 21.48 -11.03 18.26
N GLY A 427 21.40 -9.85 18.86
CA GLY A 427 22.50 -9.01 19.26
C GLY A 427 22.59 -7.67 18.53
N ARG A 428 23.20 -6.67 19.19
CA ARG A 428 23.33 -5.29 18.69
C ARG A 428 23.99 -5.22 17.31
N ARG A 429 25.08 -5.96 17.10
CA ARG A 429 25.80 -5.95 15.81
C ARG A 429 24.93 -6.45 14.67
N TRP A 430 24.12 -7.47 14.91
CA TRP A 430 23.20 -8.01 13.91
C TRP A 430 22.14 -6.98 13.54
N SER A 431 21.52 -6.33 14.53
CA SER A 431 20.52 -5.29 14.28
C SER A 431 21.10 -4.15 13.45
N LEU A 432 22.27 -3.62 13.83
CA LEU A 432 22.93 -2.54 13.10
C LEU A 432 23.27 -2.94 11.66
N LEU A 433 23.82 -4.16 11.45
CA LEU A 433 24.15 -4.66 10.12
C LEU A 433 22.91 -4.73 9.23
N ARG A 434 21.82 -5.27 9.72
CA ARG A 434 20.57 -5.43 8.94
C ARG A 434 19.93 -4.08 8.61
N ASN A 435 19.93 -3.14 9.54
CA ASN A 435 19.42 -1.78 9.28
C ASN A 435 20.28 -1.06 8.24
N GLN A 436 21.63 -1.15 8.35
CA GLN A 436 22.55 -0.58 7.36
C GLN A 436 22.36 -1.22 5.99
N LEU A 437 22.21 -2.54 5.92
CA LEU A 437 21.96 -3.25 4.67
C LEU A 437 20.68 -2.71 4.01
N CYS A 438 19.55 -2.70 4.72
CA CYS A 438 18.29 -2.22 4.18
C CYS A 438 18.36 -0.76 3.71
N ALA A 439 18.99 0.12 4.50
CA ALA A 439 19.13 1.53 4.15
C ALA A 439 20.00 1.73 2.89
N LEU A 440 21.17 1.08 2.82
CA LEU A 440 22.11 1.22 1.71
C LEU A 440 21.62 0.59 0.41
N THR A 441 20.76 -0.43 0.51
CA THR A 441 20.21 -1.13 -0.67
C THR A 441 18.86 -0.57 -1.12
N SER A 442 18.42 0.58 -0.62
CA SER A 442 17.15 1.22 -0.94
C SER A 442 17.25 2.53 -1.75
N PRO A 443 18.25 2.75 -2.64
CA PRO A 443 18.40 4.04 -3.33
C PRO A 443 17.23 4.31 -4.30
N CYS A 444 16.67 3.27 -4.91
CA CYS A 444 15.57 3.36 -5.88
C CYS A 444 14.22 2.94 -5.30
N GLY A 445 14.19 2.40 -4.08
CA GLY A 445 13.01 1.96 -3.36
C GLY A 445 12.78 2.77 -2.10
N GLY A 446 12.49 2.08 -1.00
CA GLY A 446 12.33 2.69 0.31
C GLY A 446 12.94 1.85 1.42
N PHE A 447 13.21 2.50 2.53
CA PHE A 447 13.71 1.90 3.76
C PHE A 447 12.69 2.08 4.88
N ALA A 448 12.41 1.02 5.61
CA ALA A 448 11.49 1.05 6.73
C ALA A 448 12.01 0.27 7.94
N PHE A 449 11.60 0.70 9.11
CA PHE A 449 11.79 -0.05 10.35
C PHE A 449 10.66 0.23 11.34
N THR A 450 10.47 -0.72 12.24
CA THR A 450 9.41 -0.65 13.25
C THR A 450 9.91 0.06 14.50
N CYS A 451 9.05 0.80 15.18
CA CYS A 451 9.35 1.48 16.44
C CYS A 451 10.00 0.52 17.45
N GLY A 452 11.05 1.00 18.12
CA GLY A 452 11.91 0.22 19.02
C GLY A 452 13.24 -0.22 18.39
N VAL A 453 13.35 -0.27 17.08
CA VAL A 453 14.62 -0.56 16.39
C VAL A 453 15.68 0.47 16.76
N GLU A 454 15.32 1.73 16.85
CA GLU A 454 16.19 2.87 17.14
C GLU A 454 16.84 2.82 18.53
N TRP A 455 16.26 2.10 19.48
CA TRP A 455 16.86 1.84 20.81
C TRP A 455 17.15 0.37 21.08
N LEU A 456 17.21 -0.44 20.03
CA LEU A 456 17.60 -1.84 20.09
C LEU A 456 16.69 -2.70 20.96
N ALA A 457 15.38 -2.50 20.85
CA ALA A 457 14.39 -3.33 21.52
C ALA A 457 14.60 -4.81 21.19
N THR A 458 14.53 -5.68 22.18
CA THR A 458 14.76 -7.12 22.06
C THR A 458 13.48 -7.94 22.16
N GLU A 459 12.40 -7.35 22.69
CA GLU A 459 11.12 -8.00 22.86
C GLU A 459 10.26 -7.84 21.62
N LYS A 460 9.68 -8.96 21.13
CA LYS A 460 8.73 -8.95 20.02
C LYS A 460 7.49 -8.12 20.37
N ILE A 461 7.01 -7.32 19.43
CA ILE A 461 5.73 -6.63 19.56
C ILE A 461 4.62 -7.65 19.74
N ARG A 462 3.79 -7.46 20.75
CA ARG A 462 2.58 -8.23 20.98
C ARG A 462 1.38 -7.40 20.59
N VAL A 463 0.82 -7.71 19.41
CA VAL A 463 -0.34 -6.96 18.88
C VAL A 463 -1.58 -7.05 19.76
N HIS A 464 -1.74 -8.13 20.54
CA HIS A 464 -2.80 -8.30 21.54
C HIS A 464 -2.45 -7.70 22.93
N GLY A 465 -1.46 -6.83 22.98
CA GLY A 465 -0.96 -6.20 24.20
C GLY A 465 -0.41 -4.81 23.93
N ASN A 466 0.41 -4.34 24.86
CA ASN A 466 1.13 -3.08 24.77
C ASN A 466 2.63 -3.24 25.10
N THR A 467 3.18 -4.41 24.86
CA THR A 467 4.59 -4.75 25.09
C THR A 467 5.31 -5.03 23.79
N GLY A 468 6.64 -4.96 23.80
CA GLY A 468 7.48 -5.23 22.65
C GLY A 468 8.49 -4.12 22.34
N LEU A 469 8.88 -3.35 23.34
CA LEU A 469 9.94 -2.33 23.23
C LEU A 469 11.22 -2.75 23.94
#